data_c258b40fd1ce1811272531d8d868f27f
#
_entry.id   c258b40fd1ce1811272531d8d868f27f
#
_cell.length_a   1.000
_cell.length_b   1.000
_cell.length_c   1.000
_cell.angle_alpha   90.00
_cell.angle_beta   90.00
_cell.angle_gamma   90.00
#
_symmetry.space_group_name_H-M   'P 1'
#
loop_
_entity.id
_entity.type
_entity.pdbx_description
1 polymer ?
#
loop_
_entity_poly.entity_id
_entity_poly.type
_entity_poly.pdbx_seq_one_letter_code
_entity_poly.pdbx_strand_id
1 'polypeptide(L)'
;MNRFLSLTITAFFSLGLATSFAGELETKNLPETSTAQPTTAAPLPHCEVPCGIYSDQMRFEMMLEDTKTIAKAITSLKEYCDGFKDGPPNAKTVNQMTRWVTTKESHATNTQHIMAQYFLTQRIKPDNKMYAQQLAAAHKVMVAAMKCKQDPVDETPVALKAAILDFYRVYEGKEPQLHEEK
;
A
#
# COMPACT_ATOMS: atom_id res chain seq x y z
N MET A 1 49.63 13.66 0.91
CA MET A 1 49.41 15.13 0.91
C MET A 1 47.91 15.36 0.93
N ASN A 2 47.41 15.61 2.15
CA ASN A 2 45.98 15.80 2.43
C ASN A 2 45.61 17.26 2.14
N ARG A 3 44.54 17.49 1.38
CA ARG A 3 43.85 18.79 1.33
C ARG A 3 42.42 18.64 1.78
N PHE A 4 42.17 19.02 3.03
CA PHE A 4 40.84 19.26 3.56
C PHE A 4 40.31 20.57 2.99
N LEU A 5 39.13 20.50 2.33
CA LEU A 5 38.41 21.70 1.92
C LEU A 5 37.29 21.93 2.95
N SER A 6 37.48 22.96 3.78
CA SER A 6 36.53 23.43 4.77
C SER A 6 35.49 24.31 4.08
N LEU A 7 34.20 23.93 4.12
CA LEU A 7 33.07 24.72 3.61
C LEU A 7 32.40 25.43 4.80
N THR A 8 32.64 26.73 4.94
CA THR A 8 31.96 27.60 5.92
C THR A 8 30.60 28.01 5.38
N ILE A 9 29.53 27.61 6.08
CA ILE A 9 28.16 28.06 5.81
C ILE A 9 27.89 29.32 6.62
N THR A 10 27.71 30.45 5.93
CA THR A 10 27.32 31.73 6.51
C THR A 10 25.80 31.79 6.57
N ALA A 11 25.23 31.80 7.78
CA ALA A 11 23.82 32.00 8.00
C ALA A 11 23.47 33.48 7.97
N PHE A 12 22.63 33.88 7.02
CA PHE A 12 22.00 35.23 7.00
C PHE A 12 20.73 35.21 7.85
N PHE A 13 20.77 35.95 8.94
CA PHE A 13 19.60 36.24 9.78
C PHE A 13 18.94 37.52 9.25
N SER A 14 17.80 37.42 8.60
CA SER A 14 16.98 38.60 8.22
C SER A 14 15.92 38.84 9.29
N LEU A 15 16.07 39.95 10.01
CA LEU A 15 15.13 40.50 11.00
C LEU A 15 13.97 41.17 10.26
N GLY A 16 12.80 40.51 10.17
CA GLY A 16 11.58 41.07 9.60
C GLY A 16 10.76 41.83 10.63
N LEU A 17 10.60 43.13 10.41
CA LEU A 17 9.82 44.08 11.23
C LEU A 17 8.32 43.79 11.05
N ALA A 18 7.61 43.36 12.13
CA ALA A 18 6.17 43.19 12.11
C ALA A 18 5.48 44.52 12.41
N THR A 19 4.78 45.09 11.45
CA THR A 19 3.87 46.21 11.64
C THR A 19 2.48 45.68 12.02
N SER A 20 2.05 45.98 13.25
CA SER A 20 0.70 45.72 13.74
C SER A 20 -0.28 46.70 13.08
N PHE A 21 -1.26 46.15 12.33
CA PHE A 21 -2.41 46.91 11.88
C PHE A 21 -3.59 46.50 12.76
N ALA A 22 -3.93 47.38 13.74
CA ALA A 22 -5.16 47.25 14.52
C ALA A 22 -6.29 47.95 13.75
N GLY A 23 -7.16 47.15 13.15
CA GLY A 23 -8.43 47.61 12.58
C GLY A 23 -9.56 47.23 13.54
N GLU A 24 -10.18 48.27 14.14
CA GLU A 24 -11.38 48.16 14.95
C GLU A 24 -12.56 47.77 14.07
N LEU A 25 -13.16 46.58 14.28
CA LEU A 25 -14.42 46.20 13.65
C LEU A 25 -15.57 46.43 14.60
N GLU A 26 -16.42 47.41 14.25
CA GLU A 26 -17.72 47.63 14.90
C GLU A 26 -18.58 46.37 14.84
N THR A 27 -19.01 45.89 15.98
CA THR A 27 -19.97 44.76 16.09
C THR A 27 -21.38 45.32 15.93
N LYS A 28 -21.96 45.14 14.74
CA LYS A 28 -23.38 45.41 14.48
C LYS A 28 -24.19 44.21 14.98
N ASN A 29 -25.02 44.43 16.02
CA ASN A 29 -25.96 43.44 16.56
C ASN A 29 -26.95 42.97 15.48
N LEU A 30 -26.85 41.68 15.09
CA LEU A 30 -27.93 40.99 14.36
C LEU A 30 -28.75 40.17 15.34
N PRO A 31 -30.10 40.10 15.15
CA PRO A 31 -30.94 39.30 16.03
C PRO A 31 -30.65 37.81 15.87
N GLU A 32 -30.48 37.13 17.01
CA GLU A 32 -30.35 35.66 17.07
C GLU A 32 -31.66 35.00 16.64
N THR A 33 -31.67 34.49 15.41
CA THR A 33 -32.69 33.54 14.99
C THR A 33 -32.18 32.14 15.39
N SER A 34 -32.66 31.66 16.54
CA SER A 34 -32.43 30.29 16.97
C SER A 34 -33.12 29.32 16.03
N THR A 35 -32.42 28.90 14.98
CA THR A 35 -32.75 27.71 14.22
C THR A 35 -32.02 26.54 14.87
N ALA A 36 -32.79 25.71 15.58
CA ALA A 36 -32.30 24.40 16.02
C ALA A 36 -31.82 23.61 14.78
N GLN A 37 -30.51 23.58 14.60
CA GLN A 37 -29.90 22.69 13.61
C GLN A 37 -30.14 21.23 14.05
N PRO A 38 -30.60 20.36 13.14
CA PRO A 38 -30.60 18.95 13.43
C PRO A 38 -29.16 18.54 13.74
N THR A 39 -28.93 17.99 14.93
CA THR A 39 -27.67 17.38 15.31
C THR A 39 -27.47 16.16 14.40
N THR A 40 -26.89 16.39 13.22
CA THR A 40 -26.32 15.31 12.43
C THR A 40 -25.17 14.76 13.26
N ALA A 41 -25.38 13.55 13.83
CA ALA A 41 -24.32 12.83 14.49
C ALA A 41 -23.10 12.85 13.53
N ALA A 42 -21.95 13.31 14.04
CA ALA A 42 -20.74 13.31 13.25
C ALA A 42 -20.52 11.89 12.69
N PRO A 43 -20.22 11.74 11.39
CA PRO A 43 -19.98 10.43 10.82
C PRO A 43 -18.89 9.75 11.62
N LEU A 44 -19.12 8.46 11.95
CA LEU A 44 -18.13 7.66 12.67
C LEU A 44 -16.80 7.68 11.91
N PRO A 45 -15.67 7.81 12.60
CA PRO A 45 -14.38 7.80 11.94
C PRO A 45 -14.15 6.46 11.24
N HIS A 46 -13.76 6.51 9.96
CA HIS A 46 -13.45 5.34 9.14
C HIS A 46 -11.94 5.21 8.97
N CYS A 47 -11.43 3.97 9.02
CA CYS A 47 -10.02 3.68 8.75
C CYS A 47 -9.70 3.80 7.25
N GLU A 48 -10.63 3.37 6.41
CA GLU A 48 -10.58 3.48 4.95
C GLU A 48 -12.00 3.37 4.38
N VAL A 49 -12.32 4.20 3.39
CA VAL A 49 -13.64 4.19 2.73
C VAL A 49 -13.55 3.34 1.46
N PRO A 50 -14.53 2.43 1.22
CA PRO A 50 -15.72 2.13 2.00
C PRO A 50 -15.45 1.12 3.12
N CYS A 51 -15.71 1.50 4.37
CA CYS A 51 -15.54 0.63 5.54
C CYS A 51 -16.76 -0.28 5.73
N GLY A 52 -16.52 -1.58 5.97
CA GLY A 52 -17.57 -2.54 6.28
C GLY A 52 -18.36 -3.09 5.08
N ILE A 53 -18.00 -2.71 3.84
CA ILE A 53 -18.66 -3.17 2.61
C ILE A 53 -17.94 -4.39 2.01
N TYR A 54 -16.64 -4.49 2.23
CA TYR A 54 -15.81 -5.55 1.64
C TYR A 54 -16.02 -6.91 2.32
N SER A 55 -16.00 -7.98 1.53
CA SER A 55 -15.95 -9.34 2.03
C SER A 55 -14.50 -9.82 2.18
N ASP A 56 -14.23 -10.61 3.21
CA ASP A 56 -12.91 -11.19 3.45
C ASP A 56 -12.50 -12.10 2.27
N GLN A 57 -13.43 -12.91 1.77
CA GLN A 57 -13.22 -13.79 0.62
C GLN A 57 -12.72 -13.02 -0.61
N MET A 58 -13.39 -11.91 -0.95
CA MET A 58 -13.00 -11.09 -2.10
C MET A 58 -11.58 -10.51 -1.93
N ARG A 59 -11.19 -10.15 -0.70
CA ARG A 59 -9.84 -9.65 -0.42
C ARG A 59 -8.77 -10.73 -0.63
N PHE A 60 -9.06 -11.97 -0.25
CA PHE A 60 -8.17 -13.10 -0.56
C PHE A 60 -8.06 -13.33 -2.07
N GLU A 61 -9.17 -13.32 -2.79
CA GLU A 61 -9.20 -13.49 -4.25
C GLU A 61 -8.40 -12.38 -4.95
N MET A 62 -8.55 -11.13 -4.54
CA MET A 62 -7.76 -10.01 -5.08
C MET A 62 -6.26 -10.21 -4.87
N MET A 63 -5.81 -10.62 -3.69
CA MET A 63 -4.39 -10.88 -3.43
C MET A 63 -3.85 -12.05 -4.28
N LEU A 64 -4.67 -13.07 -4.56
CA LEU A 64 -4.29 -14.18 -5.43
C LEU A 64 -4.23 -13.76 -6.90
N GLU A 65 -5.11 -12.86 -7.32
CA GLU A 65 -5.08 -12.24 -8.65
C GLU A 65 -3.83 -11.36 -8.82
N ASP A 66 -3.49 -10.55 -7.80
CA ASP A 66 -2.21 -9.82 -7.73
C ASP A 66 -1.02 -10.76 -7.93
N THR A 67 -1.04 -11.92 -7.26
CA THR A 67 0.03 -12.92 -7.37
C THR A 67 0.18 -13.46 -8.78
N LYS A 68 -0.93 -13.75 -9.47
CA LYS A 68 -0.92 -14.19 -10.89
C LYS A 68 -0.33 -13.11 -11.80
N THR A 69 -0.72 -11.86 -11.57
CA THR A 69 -0.23 -10.70 -12.33
C THR A 69 1.27 -10.47 -12.10
N ILE A 70 1.74 -10.62 -10.86
CA ILE A 70 3.18 -10.54 -10.53
C ILE A 70 3.95 -11.65 -11.26
N ALA A 71 3.46 -12.90 -11.24
CA ALA A 71 4.08 -14.02 -11.95
C ALA A 71 4.18 -13.75 -13.46
N LYS A 72 3.10 -13.25 -14.07
CA LYS A 72 3.10 -12.88 -15.50
C LYS A 72 4.11 -11.77 -15.80
N ALA A 73 4.18 -10.76 -14.93
CA ALA A 73 5.15 -9.67 -15.10
C ALA A 73 6.59 -10.18 -15.05
N ILE A 74 6.91 -11.09 -14.11
CA ILE A 74 8.25 -11.69 -13.98
C ILE A 74 8.59 -12.51 -15.24
N THR A 75 7.67 -13.35 -15.72
CA THR A 75 7.87 -14.12 -16.97
C THR A 75 8.16 -13.19 -18.14
N SER A 76 7.36 -12.12 -18.31
CA SER A 76 7.55 -11.17 -19.41
C SER A 76 8.89 -10.42 -19.30
N LEU A 77 9.32 -10.04 -18.07
CA LEU A 77 10.63 -9.43 -17.87
C LEU A 77 11.77 -10.36 -18.27
N LYS A 78 11.70 -11.65 -17.93
CA LYS A 78 12.69 -12.66 -18.34
C LYS A 78 12.76 -12.80 -19.86
N GLU A 79 11.60 -12.90 -20.53
CA GLU A 79 11.53 -12.96 -21.99
C GLU A 79 12.22 -11.78 -22.67
N TYR A 80 11.99 -10.55 -22.14
CA TYR A 80 12.71 -9.36 -22.64
C TYR A 80 14.21 -9.40 -22.39
N CYS A 81 14.65 -9.85 -21.20
CA CYS A 81 16.07 -9.98 -20.88
C CYS A 81 16.77 -11.02 -21.74
N ASP A 82 16.10 -12.13 -22.06
CA ASP A 82 16.64 -13.16 -22.97
C ASP A 82 16.87 -12.63 -24.39
N GLY A 83 16.02 -11.71 -24.85
CA GLY A 83 16.20 -11.02 -26.13
C GLY A 83 17.45 -10.12 -26.22
N PHE A 84 18.13 -9.80 -25.10
CA PHE A 84 19.37 -9.00 -25.12
C PHE A 84 20.59 -9.78 -25.64
N LYS A 85 20.48 -11.10 -25.78
CA LYS A 85 21.51 -11.93 -26.44
C LYS A 85 21.73 -11.53 -27.88
N ASP A 86 20.73 -10.92 -28.52
CA ASP A 86 20.76 -10.47 -29.91
C ASP A 86 21.17 -8.99 -30.07
N GLY A 87 21.48 -8.28 -28.98
CA GLY A 87 21.88 -6.89 -28.97
C GLY A 87 21.24 -6.05 -27.86
N PRO A 88 21.59 -4.77 -27.74
CA PRO A 88 21.05 -3.89 -26.71
C PRO A 88 19.55 -3.64 -26.93
N PRO A 89 18.77 -3.42 -25.84
CA PRO A 89 17.35 -3.14 -25.95
C PRO A 89 17.07 -1.84 -26.71
N ASN A 90 16.10 -1.87 -27.60
CA ASN A 90 15.58 -0.66 -28.23
C ASN A 90 14.57 0.07 -27.33
N ALA A 91 14.19 1.30 -27.68
CA ALA A 91 13.27 2.11 -26.90
C ALA A 91 11.92 1.44 -26.62
N LYS A 92 11.38 0.64 -27.57
CA LYS A 92 10.13 -0.11 -27.39
C LYS A 92 10.30 -1.19 -26.32
N THR A 93 11.39 -1.93 -26.34
CA THR A 93 11.71 -2.96 -25.33
C THR A 93 11.86 -2.36 -23.95
N VAL A 94 12.63 -1.29 -23.81
CA VAL A 94 12.81 -0.57 -22.52
C VAL A 94 11.45 -0.08 -21.98
N ASN A 95 10.62 0.51 -22.84
CA ASN A 95 9.27 0.94 -22.45
C ASN A 95 8.41 -0.22 -21.94
N GLN A 96 8.40 -1.37 -22.60
CA GLN A 96 7.62 -2.53 -22.16
C GLN A 96 8.16 -3.11 -20.85
N MET A 97 9.47 -3.22 -20.69
CA MET A 97 10.08 -3.66 -19.42
C MET A 97 9.69 -2.74 -18.26
N THR A 98 9.76 -1.42 -18.46
CA THR A 98 9.34 -0.44 -17.44
C THR A 98 7.90 -0.65 -17.03
N ARG A 99 6.99 -0.90 -17.98
CA ARG A 99 5.58 -1.18 -17.70
C ARG A 99 5.41 -2.45 -16.87
N TRP A 100 6.11 -3.52 -17.20
CA TRP A 100 6.03 -4.77 -16.44
C TRP A 100 6.63 -4.64 -15.03
N VAL A 101 7.74 -3.92 -14.87
CA VAL A 101 8.28 -3.59 -13.55
C VAL A 101 7.26 -2.83 -12.73
N THR A 102 6.66 -1.77 -13.29
CA THR A 102 5.64 -0.96 -12.60
C THR A 102 4.41 -1.81 -12.22
N THR A 103 3.96 -2.69 -13.11
CA THR A 103 2.84 -3.61 -12.84
C THR A 103 3.18 -4.52 -11.67
N LYS A 104 4.35 -5.18 -11.68
CA LYS A 104 4.83 -6.04 -10.59
C LYS A 104 4.86 -5.29 -9.24
N GLU A 105 5.44 -4.09 -9.22
CA GLU A 105 5.52 -3.24 -8.03
C GLU A 105 4.13 -2.85 -7.50
N SER A 106 3.23 -2.45 -8.40
CA SER A 106 1.88 -2.01 -8.03
C SER A 106 1.07 -3.14 -7.40
N HIS A 107 1.08 -4.34 -8.00
CA HIS A 107 0.31 -5.49 -7.50
C HIS A 107 0.89 -6.02 -6.17
N ALA A 108 2.22 -6.06 -6.01
CA ALA A 108 2.83 -6.40 -4.73
C ALA A 108 2.50 -5.35 -3.65
N THR A 109 2.45 -4.06 -4.01
CA THR A 109 2.03 -2.98 -3.11
C THR A 109 0.56 -3.12 -2.73
N ASN A 110 -0.34 -3.46 -3.68
CA ASN A 110 -1.75 -3.68 -3.42
C ASN A 110 -1.97 -4.82 -2.42
N THR A 111 -1.28 -5.94 -2.59
CA THR A 111 -1.30 -7.04 -1.61
C THR A 111 -0.88 -6.57 -0.20
N GLN A 112 0.21 -5.80 -0.09
CA GLN A 112 0.65 -5.24 1.20
C GLN A 112 -0.38 -4.27 1.77
N HIS A 113 -1.01 -3.45 0.93
CA HIS A 113 -2.06 -2.51 1.33
C HIS A 113 -3.29 -3.24 1.88
N ILE A 114 -3.79 -4.26 1.19
CA ILE A 114 -4.90 -5.11 1.66
C ILE A 114 -4.55 -5.73 3.03
N MET A 115 -3.35 -6.30 3.18
CA MET A 115 -2.92 -6.86 4.46
C MET A 115 -2.87 -5.82 5.57
N ALA A 116 -2.27 -4.65 5.33
CA ALA A 116 -2.08 -3.62 6.34
C ALA A 116 -3.40 -2.94 6.72
N GLN A 117 -4.15 -2.44 5.73
CA GLN A 117 -5.31 -1.59 5.97
C GLN A 117 -6.57 -2.40 6.26
N TYR A 118 -6.74 -3.55 5.62
CA TYR A 118 -7.94 -4.35 5.82
C TYR A 118 -7.75 -5.40 6.93
N PHE A 119 -6.82 -6.33 6.78
CA PHE A 119 -6.68 -7.43 7.75
C PHE A 119 -6.08 -6.98 9.08
N LEU A 120 -4.87 -6.39 9.08
CA LEU A 120 -4.17 -6.01 10.31
C LEU A 120 -4.88 -4.91 11.09
N THR A 121 -5.43 -3.90 10.40
CA THR A 121 -6.07 -2.76 11.06
C THR A 121 -7.50 -3.05 11.48
N GLN A 122 -8.28 -3.80 10.67
CA GLN A 122 -9.71 -3.90 10.89
C GLN A 122 -10.20 -5.29 11.32
N ARG A 123 -9.57 -6.38 10.84
CA ARG A 123 -10.14 -7.71 10.93
C ARG A 123 -9.49 -8.59 11.99
N ILE A 124 -8.19 -8.51 12.19
CA ILE A 124 -7.47 -9.27 13.22
C ILE A 124 -7.69 -8.58 14.56
N LYS A 125 -8.32 -9.29 15.51
CA LYS A 125 -8.72 -8.73 16.81
C LYS A 125 -7.88 -9.30 17.94
N PRO A 126 -7.46 -8.46 18.94
CA PRO A 126 -6.62 -8.90 20.06
C PRO A 126 -7.24 -9.96 20.95
N ASP A 127 -8.56 -10.04 21.02
CA ASP A 127 -9.32 -11.02 21.81
C ASP A 127 -9.49 -12.37 21.11
N ASN A 128 -9.07 -12.50 19.85
CA ASN A 128 -9.11 -13.75 19.12
C ASN A 128 -8.04 -14.73 19.67
N LYS A 129 -8.42 -15.97 19.93
CA LYS A 129 -7.50 -17.02 20.41
C LYS A 129 -6.32 -17.29 19.45
N MET A 130 -6.53 -17.04 18.16
CA MET A 130 -5.53 -17.21 17.11
C MET A 130 -4.78 -15.92 16.77
N TYR A 131 -4.91 -14.86 17.60
CA TYR A 131 -4.36 -13.54 17.32
C TYR A 131 -2.88 -13.56 16.93
N ALA A 132 -2.03 -14.19 17.74
CA ALA A 132 -0.59 -14.24 17.47
C ALA A 132 -0.27 -15.01 16.17
N GLN A 133 -0.99 -16.10 15.90
CA GLN A 133 -0.82 -16.91 14.69
C GLN A 133 -1.29 -16.11 13.45
N GLN A 134 -2.41 -15.39 13.55
CA GLN A 134 -2.91 -14.54 12.48
C GLN A 134 -1.94 -13.41 12.17
N LEU A 135 -1.37 -12.74 13.18
CA LEU A 135 -0.34 -11.72 12.98
C LEU A 135 0.92 -12.29 12.30
N ALA A 136 1.39 -13.45 12.76
CA ALA A 136 2.57 -14.08 12.17
C ALA A 136 2.33 -14.49 10.70
N ALA A 137 1.16 -15.03 10.38
CA ALA A 137 0.80 -15.39 9.02
C ALA A 137 0.62 -14.15 8.12
N ALA A 138 -0.03 -13.10 8.61
CA ALA A 138 -0.16 -11.83 7.92
C ALA A 138 1.20 -11.18 7.61
N HIS A 139 2.12 -11.18 8.57
CA HIS A 139 3.49 -10.69 8.37
C HIS A 139 4.22 -11.48 7.27
N LYS A 140 4.05 -12.81 7.21
CA LYS A 140 4.64 -13.64 6.14
C LYS A 140 4.14 -13.21 4.75
N VAL A 141 2.85 -12.90 4.60
CA VAL A 141 2.32 -12.38 3.33
C VAL A 141 2.99 -11.06 2.96
N MET A 142 3.11 -10.13 3.91
CA MET A 142 3.74 -8.82 3.65
C MET A 142 5.22 -8.96 3.23
N VAL A 143 5.97 -9.85 3.90
CA VAL A 143 7.38 -10.13 3.55
C VAL A 143 7.48 -10.81 2.18
N ALA A 144 6.60 -11.76 1.86
CA ALA A 144 6.58 -12.41 0.55
C ALA A 144 6.27 -11.42 -0.58
N ALA A 145 5.30 -10.51 -0.37
CA ALA A 145 5.01 -9.44 -1.33
C ALA A 145 6.19 -8.47 -1.51
N MET A 146 6.90 -8.14 -0.42
CA MET A 146 8.14 -7.35 -0.50
C MET A 146 9.20 -8.06 -1.36
N LYS A 147 9.39 -9.38 -1.19
CA LYS A 147 10.33 -10.16 -2.01
C LYS A 147 9.97 -10.15 -3.49
N CYS A 148 8.68 -10.19 -3.84
CA CYS A 148 8.24 -10.04 -5.23
C CYS A 148 8.66 -8.71 -5.86
N LYS A 149 8.80 -7.64 -5.06
CA LYS A 149 9.33 -6.36 -5.55
C LYS A 149 10.83 -6.44 -5.79
N GLN A 150 11.57 -7.01 -4.85
CA GLN A 150 13.03 -6.99 -4.81
C GLN A 150 13.67 -7.97 -5.80
N ASP A 151 13.05 -9.13 -5.99
CA ASP A 151 13.67 -10.24 -6.72
C ASP A 151 12.70 -10.82 -7.76
N PRO A 152 12.92 -10.56 -9.07
CA PRO A 152 12.04 -11.01 -10.14
C PRO A 152 12.32 -12.46 -10.57
N VAL A 153 12.25 -13.39 -9.64
CA VAL A 153 12.39 -14.84 -9.88
C VAL A 153 11.06 -15.58 -9.69
N ASP A 154 10.88 -16.72 -10.33
CA ASP A 154 9.61 -17.46 -10.35
C ASP A 154 9.18 -17.97 -8.97
N GLU A 155 10.13 -18.16 -8.07
CA GLU A 155 9.90 -18.63 -6.70
C GLU A 155 9.17 -17.59 -5.85
N THR A 156 9.34 -16.29 -6.13
CA THR A 156 8.75 -15.23 -5.28
C THR A 156 7.22 -15.18 -5.36
N PRO A 157 6.55 -15.21 -6.53
CA PRO A 157 5.09 -15.28 -6.56
C PRO A 157 4.54 -16.63 -6.06
N VAL A 158 5.28 -17.72 -6.22
CA VAL A 158 4.91 -19.02 -5.65
C VAL A 158 4.89 -18.95 -4.13
N ALA A 159 5.94 -18.38 -3.53
CA ALA A 159 6.02 -18.16 -2.07
C ALA A 159 4.92 -17.19 -1.58
N LEU A 160 4.60 -16.14 -2.34
CA LEU A 160 3.52 -15.23 -2.01
C LEU A 160 2.17 -15.93 -2.00
N LYS A 161 1.86 -16.71 -3.05
CA LYS A 161 0.64 -17.53 -3.12
C LYS A 161 0.52 -18.46 -1.91
N ALA A 162 1.58 -19.18 -1.59
CA ALA A 162 1.61 -20.08 -0.44
C ALA A 162 1.34 -19.34 0.87
N ALA A 163 1.98 -18.18 1.08
CA ALA A 163 1.76 -17.36 2.28
C ALA A 163 0.31 -16.85 2.41
N ILE A 164 -0.33 -16.44 1.29
CA ILE A 164 -1.73 -16.02 1.28
C ILE A 164 -2.66 -17.17 1.66
N LEU A 165 -2.45 -18.36 1.09
CA LEU A 165 -3.24 -19.55 1.39
C LEU A 165 -3.06 -20.02 2.84
N ASP A 166 -1.84 -19.95 3.38
CA ASP A 166 -1.57 -20.25 4.78
C ASP A 166 -2.24 -19.23 5.71
N PHE A 167 -2.19 -17.95 5.35
CA PHE A 167 -2.93 -16.92 6.09
C PHE A 167 -4.43 -17.18 6.06
N TYR A 168 -5.01 -17.56 4.91
CA TYR A 168 -6.42 -17.93 4.80
C TYR A 168 -6.79 -19.04 5.80
N ARG A 169 -6.02 -20.13 5.84
CA ARG A 169 -6.25 -21.28 6.76
C ARG A 169 -6.24 -20.84 8.22
N VAL A 170 -5.27 -20.04 8.62
CA VAL A 170 -5.15 -19.53 9.99
C VAL A 170 -6.25 -18.55 10.35
N TYR A 171 -6.69 -17.75 9.38
CA TYR A 171 -7.69 -16.70 9.57
C TYR A 171 -9.11 -17.27 9.59
N GLU A 172 -9.46 -18.08 8.58
CA GLU A 172 -10.80 -18.65 8.39
C GLU A 172 -11.02 -19.98 9.15
N GLY A 173 -9.94 -20.67 9.53
CA GLY A 173 -10.01 -22.00 10.17
C GLY A 173 -10.47 -23.12 9.24
N LYS A 174 -10.37 -22.95 7.93
CA LYS A 174 -10.80 -23.91 6.89
C LYS A 174 -9.90 -23.83 5.65
N GLU A 175 -10.01 -24.84 4.79
CA GLU A 175 -9.33 -24.82 3.49
C GLU A 175 -9.92 -23.76 2.56
N PRO A 176 -9.08 -23.10 1.74
CA PRO A 176 -9.52 -22.10 0.78
C PRO A 176 -10.50 -22.68 -0.24
N GLN A 177 -11.70 -22.09 -0.32
CA GLN A 177 -12.65 -22.32 -1.39
C GLN A 177 -12.51 -21.18 -2.40
N LEU A 178 -11.57 -21.33 -3.32
CA LEU A 178 -11.31 -20.34 -4.36
C LEU A 178 -12.16 -20.65 -5.58
N HIS A 179 -12.68 -19.61 -6.23
CA HIS A 179 -13.29 -19.79 -7.53
C HIS A 179 -12.18 -20.20 -8.52
N GLU A 180 -12.19 -21.46 -8.95
CA GLU A 180 -11.35 -21.89 -10.07
C GLU A 180 -11.84 -21.17 -11.33
N GLU A 181 -10.97 -20.33 -11.90
CA GLU A 181 -11.21 -19.77 -13.22
C GLU A 181 -11.22 -20.93 -14.24
N LYS A 182 -12.29 -21.01 -15.00
CA LYS A 182 -12.42 -21.90 -16.15
C LYS A 182 -11.56 -21.41 -17.31
#